data_7c59a520e01a4f407cd32ab620566611
#
_entry.id   7c59a520e01a4f407cd32ab620566611
#
_cell.length_a   1.000
_cell.length_b   1.000
_cell.length_c   1.000
_cell.angle_alpha   90.00
_cell.angle_beta   90.00
_cell.angle_gamma   90.00
#
_symmetry.space_group_name_H-M   'P 1'
#
loop_
_entity.id
_entity.type
_entity.pdbx_description
1 polymer ?
#
loop_
_entity_poly.entity_id
_entity_poly.type
_entity_poly.pdbx_seq_one_letter_code
_entity_poly.pdbx_strand_id
1 'polypeptide(L)'
;MNISSSHRIVRIQGKDSLEFLQGQLSNDLKSTKKEYLQKNAICNIKGRIIALLWVNKINDESFDLIVDGSIVEKTFETLKKYKVFYKSDMVLLKDEPKNYNILKTEDWKTNCIKDGICEINSSTSEIFTPHDLGYQNLEIINFEKGCFTGQEVIAVSYTHLTLPTIITV
;
A
#
# COMPACT_ATOMS: atom_id res chain seq x y z
N MET A 1 15.39 -6.85 -5.80
CA MET A 1 13.91 -6.72 -5.80
C MET A 1 13.49 -6.06 -7.11
N ASN A 2 12.44 -6.57 -7.76
CA ASN A 2 11.97 -6.06 -9.05
C ASN A 2 10.93 -4.96 -8.84
N ILE A 3 11.04 -3.85 -9.59
CA ILE A 3 10.05 -2.77 -9.65
C ILE A 3 9.83 -2.35 -11.11
N SER A 4 8.73 -1.66 -11.41
CA SER A 4 8.45 -1.14 -12.75
C SER A 4 9.23 0.14 -13.04
N SER A 5 9.60 0.37 -14.30
CA SER A 5 10.13 1.65 -14.77
C SER A 5 9.13 2.82 -14.65
N SER A 6 7.83 2.52 -14.51
CA SER A 6 6.79 3.53 -14.23
C SER A 6 6.66 3.89 -12.76
N HIS A 7 7.28 3.13 -11.85
CA HIS A 7 7.21 3.40 -10.42
C HIS A 7 8.08 4.59 -10.00
N ARG A 8 7.71 5.16 -8.86
CA ARG A 8 8.49 6.16 -8.13
C ARG A 8 8.60 5.73 -6.68
N ILE A 9 9.62 6.20 -6.00
CA ILE A 9 9.93 5.78 -4.64
C ILE A 9 9.81 6.98 -3.71
N VAL A 10 8.96 6.84 -2.69
CA VAL A 10 8.90 7.76 -1.56
C VAL A 10 9.61 7.11 -0.39
N ARG A 11 10.71 7.70 0.05
CA ARG A 11 11.44 7.25 1.23
C ARG A 11 10.91 7.93 2.48
N ILE A 12 10.60 7.12 3.48
CA ILE A 12 10.20 7.56 4.81
C ILE A 12 11.33 7.15 5.76
N GLN A 13 11.86 8.10 6.54
CA GLN A 13 12.93 7.82 7.49
C GLN A 13 12.84 8.65 8.75
N GLY A 14 13.20 8.05 9.88
CA GLY A 14 13.17 8.65 11.21
C GLY A 14 12.59 7.69 12.25
N LYS A 15 12.78 8.01 13.51
CA LYS A 15 12.47 7.10 14.63
C LYS A 15 11.00 6.70 14.73
N ASP A 16 10.08 7.54 14.25
CA ASP A 16 8.64 7.28 14.30
C ASP A 16 8.10 6.74 12.96
N SER A 17 8.98 6.39 11.99
CA SER A 17 8.58 5.96 10.64
C SER A 17 7.73 4.71 10.64
N LEU A 18 8.07 3.71 11.46
CA LEU A 18 7.28 2.49 11.58
C LEU A 18 5.88 2.79 12.14
N GLU A 19 5.79 3.55 13.22
CA GLU A 19 4.51 3.88 13.85
C GLU A 19 3.63 4.71 12.93
N PHE A 20 4.21 5.71 12.27
CA PHE A 20 3.54 6.53 11.28
C PHE A 20 2.92 5.68 10.16
N LEU A 21 3.74 4.85 9.52
CA LEU A 21 3.30 4.03 8.40
C LEU A 21 2.31 2.94 8.84
N GLN A 22 2.46 2.42 10.05
CA GLN A 22 1.54 1.43 10.60
C GLN A 22 0.10 1.97 10.73
N GLY A 23 -0.08 3.26 10.98
CA GLY A 23 -1.39 3.92 11.01
C GLY A 23 -1.96 4.28 9.63
N GLN A 24 -1.15 4.26 8.57
CA GLN A 24 -1.57 4.67 7.23
C GLN A 24 -1.75 3.50 6.26
N LEU A 25 -0.96 2.44 6.39
CA LEU A 25 -0.91 1.33 5.47
C LEU A 25 -1.78 0.16 5.94
N SER A 26 -2.31 -0.60 5.01
CA SER A 26 -3.28 -1.68 5.27
C SER A 26 -2.65 -2.96 5.81
N ASN A 27 -1.34 -3.17 5.63
CA ASN A 27 -0.66 -4.40 6.07
C ASN A 27 0.29 -4.15 7.25
N ASP A 28 0.69 -5.22 7.95
CA ASP A 28 1.54 -5.14 9.14
C ASP A 28 3.01 -5.01 8.79
N LEU A 29 3.55 -3.81 8.93
CA LEU A 29 4.97 -3.52 8.67
C LEU A 29 5.92 -4.13 9.70
N LYS A 30 5.44 -4.52 10.89
CA LYS A 30 6.25 -5.20 11.89
C LYS A 30 6.66 -6.59 11.43
N SER A 31 5.82 -7.24 10.62
CA SER A 31 6.07 -8.54 10.02
C SER A 31 6.89 -8.50 8.74
N THR A 32 7.17 -7.29 8.19
CA THR A 32 7.91 -7.13 6.93
C THR A 32 9.34 -7.62 7.08
N LYS A 33 9.73 -8.56 6.20
CA LYS A 33 11.09 -9.11 6.13
C LYS A 33 11.99 -8.21 5.28
N LYS A 34 13.29 -8.19 5.59
CA LYS A 34 14.30 -7.54 4.73
C LYS A 34 14.32 -8.23 3.35
N GLU A 35 14.60 -7.45 2.32
CA GLU A 35 14.70 -7.92 0.93
C GLU A 35 13.39 -8.50 0.36
N TYR A 36 12.27 -8.20 1.00
CA TYR A 36 10.93 -8.55 0.55
C TYR A 36 10.09 -7.31 0.31
N LEU A 37 9.43 -7.25 -0.85
CA LEU A 37 8.47 -6.18 -1.16
C LEU A 37 7.09 -6.57 -0.64
N GLN A 38 6.71 -6.03 0.51
CA GLN A 38 5.41 -6.26 1.08
C GLN A 38 4.36 -5.39 0.38
N LYS A 39 3.28 -6.01 -0.07
CA LYS A 39 2.15 -5.30 -0.68
C LYS A 39 1.31 -4.61 0.39
N ASN A 40 0.93 -3.38 0.14
CA ASN A 40 0.11 -2.55 1.02
C ASN A 40 -0.83 -1.67 0.21
N ALA A 41 -1.94 -1.23 0.80
CA ALA A 41 -2.79 -0.19 0.26
C ALA A 41 -2.83 1.02 1.21
N ILE A 42 -2.94 2.21 0.64
CA ILE A 42 -3.40 3.41 1.34
C ILE A 42 -4.86 3.61 0.97
N CYS A 43 -5.72 3.78 1.97
CA CYS A 43 -7.13 4.05 1.78
C CYS A 43 -7.52 5.42 2.32
N ASN A 44 -8.58 6.00 1.80
CA ASN A 44 -9.22 7.17 2.39
C ASN A 44 -10.18 6.75 3.51
N ILE A 45 -10.75 7.72 4.23
CA ILE A 45 -11.70 7.49 5.33
C ILE A 45 -12.99 6.78 4.91
N LYS A 46 -13.29 6.74 3.60
CA LYS A 46 -14.43 6.00 3.02
C LYS A 46 -14.07 4.57 2.62
N GLY A 47 -12.87 4.09 2.98
CA GLY A 47 -12.39 2.75 2.61
C GLY A 47 -12.04 2.59 1.12
N ARG A 48 -11.91 3.68 0.35
CA ARG A 48 -11.51 3.63 -1.06
C ARG A 48 -9.98 3.65 -1.18
N ILE A 49 -9.43 2.84 -2.08
CA ILE A 49 -7.99 2.74 -2.28
C ILE A 49 -7.48 4.00 -2.99
N ILE A 50 -6.55 4.71 -2.37
CA ILE A 50 -5.82 5.83 -2.98
C ILE A 50 -4.68 5.29 -3.84
N ALA A 51 -3.90 4.35 -3.29
CA ALA A 51 -2.75 3.74 -3.95
C ALA A 51 -2.51 2.31 -3.47
N LEU A 52 -2.04 1.46 -4.37
CA LEU A 52 -1.34 0.21 -4.06
C LEU A 52 0.15 0.50 -3.98
N LEU A 53 0.82 -0.03 -2.97
CA LEU A 53 2.24 0.18 -2.71
C LEU A 53 2.98 -1.15 -2.53
N TRP A 54 4.24 -1.17 -2.93
CA TRP A 54 5.20 -2.17 -2.49
C TRP A 54 6.16 -1.52 -1.50
N VAL A 55 6.22 -2.07 -0.30
CA VAL A 55 7.02 -1.52 0.79
C VAL A 55 8.27 -2.35 0.98
N ASN A 56 9.43 -1.72 0.87
CA ASN A 56 10.73 -2.28 1.23
C ASN A 56 11.18 -1.71 2.58
N LYS A 57 11.35 -2.59 3.55
CA LYS A 57 11.93 -2.24 4.86
C LYS A 57 13.46 -2.25 4.74
N ILE A 58 14.08 -1.08 4.79
CA ILE A 58 15.54 -0.93 4.80
C ILE A 58 16.06 -1.25 6.20
N ASN A 59 15.45 -0.66 7.22
CA ASN A 59 15.65 -0.93 8.65
C ASN A 59 14.41 -0.47 9.43
N ASP A 60 14.44 -0.49 10.77
CA ASP A 60 13.28 -0.15 11.60
C ASP A 60 12.88 1.33 11.51
N GLU A 61 13.77 2.20 11.07
CA GLU A 61 13.56 3.64 10.94
C GLU A 61 13.51 4.11 9.47
N SER A 62 13.60 3.21 8.47
CA SER A 62 13.68 3.59 7.06
C SER A 62 12.95 2.62 6.15
N PHE A 63 12.04 3.17 5.33
CA PHE A 63 11.17 2.42 4.43
C PHE A 63 11.12 3.10 3.06
N ASP A 64 11.18 2.30 1.99
CA ASP A 64 10.88 2.74 0.64
C ASP A 64 9.45 2.33 0.27
N LEU A 65 8.63 3.29 -0.09
CA LEU A 65 7.29 3.09 -0.63
C LEU A 65 7.36 3.22 -2.14
N ILE A 66 7.16 2.12 -2.84
CA ILE A 66 7.20 2.04 -4.30
C ILE A 66 5.76 2.12 -4.80
N VAL A 67 5.47 3.09 -5.64
CA VAL A 67 4.12 3.42 -6.09
C VAL A 67 4.11 3.80 -7.57
N ASP A 68 2.99 3.59 -8.26
CA ASP A 68 2.82 4.05 -9.63
C ASP A 68 3.06 5.56 -9.77
N GLY A 69 3.88 5.96 -10.74
CA GLY A 69 4.29 7.34 -10.93
C GLY A 69 3.14 8.31 -11.21
N SER A 70 2.01 7.82 -11.76
CA SER A 70 0.84 8.65 -12.06
C SER A 70 0.09 9.13 -10.81
N ILE A 71 0.30 8.47 -9.65
CA ILE A 71 -0.35 8.81 -8.37
C ILE A 71 0.64 9.12 -7.25
N VAL A 72 1.93 9.21 -7.54
CA VAL A 72 2.96 9.45 -6.51
C VAL A 72 2.74 10.76 -5.76
N GLU A 73 2.41 11.84 -6.46
CA GLU A 73 2.15 13.15 -5.84
C GLU A 73 0.93 13.09 -4.91
N LYS A 74 -0.15 12.45 -5.35
CA LYS A 74 -1.36 12.28 -4.52
C LYS A 74 -1.06 11.45 -3.28
N THR A 75 -0.27 10.40 -3.43
CA THR A 75 0.17 9.54 -2.32
C THR A 75 1.03 10.32 -1.34
N PHE A 76 1.99 11.09 -1.86
CA PHE A 76 2.88 11.92 -1.07
C PHE A 76 2.09 12.97 -0.26
N GLU A 77 1.21 13.72 -0.89
CA GLU A 77 0.39 14.73 -0.20
C GLU A 77 -0.59 14.11 0.82
N THR A 78 -1.09 12.90 0.54
CA THR A 78 -1.93 12.17 1.50
C THR A 78 -1.15 11.81 2.76
N LEU A 79 0.03 11.22 2.61
CA LEU A 79 0.89 10.86 3.75
C LEU A 79 1.37 12.10 4.52
N LYS A 80 1.71 13.17 3.82
CA LYS A 80 2.19 14.42 4.40
C LYS A 80 1.22 15.03 5.41
N LYS A 81 -0.09 14.88 5.20
CA LYS A 81 -1.12 15.39 6.13
C LYS A 81 -1.01 14.75 7.52
N TYR A 82 -0.67 13.47 7.58
CA TYR A 82 -0.58 12.71 8.83
C TYR A 82 0.83 12.73 9.43
N LYS A 83 1.85 12.93 8.60
CA LYS A 83 3.27 12.96 9.01
C LYS A 83 3.57 14.02 10.07
N VAL A 84 2.82 15.11 10.13
CA VAL A 84 3.04 16.25 11.05
C VAL A 84 3.07 15.84 12.53
N PHE A 85 2.51 14.70 12.89
CA PHE A 85 2.46 14.18 14.25
C PHE A 85 3.65 13.28 14.60
N TYR A 86 4.55 13.00 13.64
CA TYR A 86 5.62 12.01 13.77
C TYR A 86 7.00 12.61 13.44
N LYS A 87 8.01 12.16 14.18
CA LYS A 87 9.42 12.51 13.92
C LYS A 87 9.99 11.62 12.83
N SER A 88 9.52 11.85 11.62
CA SER A 88 9.97 11.18 10.39
C SER A 88 10.10 12.20 9.26
N ASP A 89 10.99 11.93 8.33
CA ASP A 89 11.14 12.68 7.09
C ASP A 89 10.60 11.89 5.92
N MET A 90 10.15 12.61 4.89
CA MET A 90 9.56 12.03 3.71
C MET A 90 10.14 12.70 2.46
N VAL A 91 10.73 11.90 1.59
CA VAL A 91 11.44 12.37 0.39
C VAL A 91 11.02 11.56 -0.83
N LEU A 92 10.63 12.24 -1.90
CA LEU A 92 10.49 11.63 -3.21
C LEU A 92 11.89 11.50 -3.83
N LEU A 93 12.32 10.25 -4.06
CA LEU A 93 13.65 10.02 -4.65
C LEU A 93 13.64 10.40 -6.13
N LYS A 94 14.69 11.11 -6.56
CA LYS A 94 14.90 11.48 -7.97
C LYS A 94 15.43 10.31 -8.79
N ASP A 95 16.34 9.54 -8.17
CA ASP A 95 17.02 8.41 -8.79
C ASP A 95 16.62 7.11 -8.08
N GLU A 96 16.58 6.03 -8.84
CA GLU A 96 16.27 4.71 -8.30
C GLU A 96 17.51 4.14 -7.58
N PRO A 97 17.35 3.68 -6.34
CA PRO A 97 18.46 3.06 -5.61
C PRO A 97 18.94 1.78 -6.33
N LYS A 98 20.25 1.51 -6.29
CA LYS A 98 20.89 0.36 -6.97
C LYS A 98 20.42 -1.02 -6.53
N ASN A 99 19.70 -1.12 -5.42
CA ASN A 99 19.14 -2.37 -4.89
C ASN A 99 17.85 -2.81 -5.58
N TYR A 100 17.33 -2.03 -6.51
CA TYR A 100 16.17 -2.38 -7.33
C TYR A 100 16.57 -2.76 -8.74
N ASN A 101 15.96 -3.83 -9.26
CA ASN A 101 16.04 -4.23 -10.64
C ASN A 101 14.84 -3.68 -11.40
N ILE A 102 15.08 -2.84 -12.39
CA ILE A 102 14.02 -2.11 -13.10
C ILE A 102 13.53 -2.96 -14.26
N LEU A 103 12.26 -3.35 -14.20
CA LEU A 103 11.56 -4.03 -15.29
C LEU A 103 10.87 -3.01 -16.20
N LYS A 104 10.72 -3.37 -17.48
CA LYS A 104 9.80 -2.64 -18.36
C LYS A 104 8.39 -2.70 -17.81
N THR A 105 7.63 -1.64 -18.03
CA THR A 105 6.25 -1.53 -17.51
C THR A 105 5.37 -2.68 -17.99
N GLU A 106 5.53 -3.15 -19.22
CA GLU A 106 4.76 -4.25 -19.80
C GLU A 106 5.06 -5.60 -19.10
N ASP A 107 6.35 -5.86 -18.82
CA ASP A 107 6.77 -7.08 -18.12
C ASP A 107 6.25 -7.07 -16.69
N TRP A 108 6.31 -5.93 -16.02
CA TRP A 108 5.76 -5.74 -14.69
C TRP A 108 4.25 -6.00 -14.65
N LYS A 109 3.48 -5.36 -15.54
CA LYS A 109 2.04 -5.56 -15.68
C LYS A 109 1.68 -7.02 -15.94
N THR A 110 2.45 -7.70 -16.79
CA THR A 110 2.25 -9.13 -17.06
C THR A 110 2.40 -9.95 -15.79
N ASN A 111 3.37 -9.63 -14.93
CA ASN A 111 3.54 -10.31 -13.64
C ASN A 111 2.38 -9.99 -12.68
N CYS A 112 1.95 -8.74 -12.59
CA CYS A 112 0.78 -8.37 -11.78
C CYS A 112 -0.48 -9.12 -12.21
N ILE A 113 -0.73 -9.26 -13.51
CA ILE A 113 -1.88 -10.02 -14.04
C ILE A 113 -1.78 -11.49 -13.65
N LYS A 114 -0.62 -12.12 -13.77
CA LYS A 114 -0.39 -13.52 -13.35
C LYS A 114 -0.64 -13.74 -11.87
N ASP A 115 -0.28 -12.75 -11.05
CA ASP A 115 -0.45 -12.77 -9.59
C ASP A 115 -1.87 -12.31 -9.15
N GLY A 116 -2.75 -11.97 -10.10
CA GLY A 116 -4.10 -11.46 -9.82
C GLY A 116 -4.12 -10.08 -9.18
N ILE A 117 -3.05 -9.30 -9.31
CA ILE A 117 -2.91 -7.98 -8.67
C ILE A 117 -3.42 -6.91 -9.64
N CYS A 118 -4.44 -6.18 -9.21
CA CYS A 118 -4.91 -4.97 -9.90
C CYS A 118 -4.17 -3.75 -9.35
N GLU A 119 -3.32 -3.13 -10.17
CA GLU A 119 -2.62 -1.90 -9.79
C GLU A 119 -3.57 -0.70 -9.80
N ILE A 120 -3.28 0.26 -8.94
CA ILE A 120 -4.01 1.54 -8.84
C ILE A 120 -3.16 2.63 -9.50
N ASN A 121 -3.77 3.36 -10.41
CA ASN A 121 -3.19 4.50 -11.11
C ASN A 121 -4.09 5.76 -10.97
N SER A 122 -3.75 6.85 -11.65
CA SER A 122 -4.48 8.12 -11.55
C SER A 122 -5.96 8.02 -11.94
N SER A 123 -6.33 7.12 -12.87
CA SER A 123 -7.71 6.96 -13.33
C SER A 123 -8.55 6.05 -12.43
N THR A 124 -7.91 5.21 -11.59
CA THR A 124 -8.57 4.22 -10.72
C THR A 124 -8.48 4.55 -9.23
N SER A 125 -7.66 5.54 -8.87
CA SER A 125 -7.50 6.00 -7.48
C SER A 125 -8.84 6.49 -6.90
N GLU A 126 -9.18 6.00 -5.71
CA GLU A 126 -10.41 6.28 -4.96
C GLU A 126 -11.72 5.78 -5.60
N ILE A 127 -11.64 4.92 -6.62
CA ILE A 127 -12.82 4.30 -7.23
C ILE A 127 -13.19 3.00 -6.50
N PHE A 128 -12.22 2.14 -6.26
CA PHE A 128 -12.45 0.80 -5.73
C PHE A 128 -12.19 0.70 -4.22
N THR A 129 -12.90 -0.21 -3.58
CA THR A 129 -12.56 -0.70 -2.25
C THR A 129 -11.58 -1.87 -2.37
N PRO A 130 -10.85 -2.24 -1.30
CA PRO A 130 -10.02 -3.44 -1.31
C PRO A 130 -10.78 -4.73 -1.61
N HIS A 131 -12.06 -4.82 -1.24
CA HIS A 131 -12.90 -5.98 -1.54
C HIS A 131 -13.22 -6.09 -3.03
N ASP A 132 -13.49 -4.97 -3.70
CA ASP A 132 -13.76 -4.96 -5.14
C ASP A 132 -12.59 -5.57 -5.95
N LEU A 133 -11.37 -5.47 -5.42
CA LEU A 133 -10.14 -5.95 -6.07
C LEU A 133 -9.58 -7.24 -5.45
N GLY A 134 -10.29 -7.84 -4.49
CA GLY A 134 -9.86 -9.10 -3.86
C GLY A 134 -8.57 -8.98 -3.02
N TYR A 135 -8.21 -7.79 -2.56
CA TYR A 135 -6.94 -7.52 -1.86
C TYR A 135 -6.82 -8.27 -0.53
N GLN A 136 -7.92 -8.66 0.10
CA GLN A 136 -7.93 -9.52 1.29
C GLN A 136 -7.36 -10.91 0.99
N ASN A 137 -7.58 -11.45 -0.21
CA ASN A 137 -7.09 -12.77 -0.62
C ASN A 137 -5.62 -12.74 -1.08
N LEU A 138 -5.08 -11.54 -1.32
CA LEU A 138 -3.71 -11.31 -1.80
C LEU A 138 -2.75 -10.89 -0.68
N GLU A 139 -3.19 -10.99 0.58
CA GLU A 139 -2.42 -10.58 1.77
C GLU A 139 -1.94 -9.11 1.68
N ILE A 140 -2.76 -8.24 1.08
CA ILE A 140 -2.49 -6.80 0.98
C ILE A 140 -3.07 -6.07 2.21
N ILE A 141 -4.05 -6.68 2.87
CA ILE A 141 -4.70 -6.16 4.08
C ILE A 141 -4.51 -7.12 5.23
N ASN A 142 -4.17 -6.57 6.39
CA ASN A 142 -4.13 -7.30 7.64
C ASN A 142 -5.06 -6.61 8.65
N PHE A 143 -6.16 -7.28 9.01
CA PHE A 143 -7.13 -6.74 9.98
C PHE A 143 -6.69 -6.89 11.43
N GLU A 144 -5.67 -7.73 11.71
CA GLU A 144 -5.17 -8.01 13.06
C GLU A 144 -4.06 -7.05 13.51
N LYS A 145 -3.50 -6.27 12.59
CA LYS A 145 -2.35 -5.39 12.85
C LYS A 145 -2.63 -4.17 13.75
N GLY A 146 -3.88 -3.87 14.00
CA GLY A 146 -4.35 -2.63 14.60
C GLY A 146 -4.93 -1.63 13.58
N CYS A 147 -5.39 -0.47 14.06
CA CYS A 147 -6.13 0.48 13.23
C CYS A 147 -5.27 1.14 12.15
N PHE A 148 -5.85 1.29 10.97
CA PHE A 148 -5.33 2.11 9.87
C PHE A 148 -6.46 2.91 9.22
N THR A 149 -6.10 3.95 8.46
CA THR A 149 -7.08 4.84 7.82
C THR A 149 -8.04 4.07 6.91
N GLY A 150 -9.35 4.22 7.17
CA GLY A 150 -10.43 3.58 6.40
C GLY A 150 -10.77 2.14 6.83
N GLN A 151 -10.05 1.56 7.79
CA GLN A 151 -10.25 0.16 8.23
C GLN A 151 -11.68 -0.14 8.68
N GLU A 152 -12.32 0.75 9.42
CA GLU A 152 -13.68 0.50 9.93
C GLU A 152 -14.68 0.23 8.79
N VAL A 153 -14.65 1.05 7.74
CA VAL A 153 -15.52 0.89 6.57
C VAL A 153 -15.20 -0.41 5.82
N ILE A 154 -13.90 -0.72 5.67
CA ILE A 154 -13.44 -1.94 4.99
C ILE A 154 -13.86 -3.19 5.79
N ALA A 155 -13.71 -3.18 7.11
CA ALA A 155 -14.07 -4.30 7.98
C ALA A 155 -15.58 -4.59 7.99
N VAL A 156 -16.43 -3.55 8.03
CA VAL A 156 -17.90 -3.71 7.94
C VAL A 156 -18.30 -4.37 6.62
N SER A 157 -17.71 -3.93 5.52
CA SER A 157 -17.96 -4.54 4.20
C SER A 157 -17.56 -6.02 4.18
N TYR A 158 -16.43 -6.37 4.82
CA TYR A 158 -15.97 -7.76 4.93
C TYR A 158 -16.94 -8.64 5.69
N THR A 159 -17.42 -8.20 6.85
CA THR A 159 -18.36 -8.98 7.66
C THR A 159 -19.70 -9.20 6.95
N HIS A 160 -20.21 -8.20 6.23
CA HIS A 160 -21.44 -8.33 5.46
C HIS A 160 -21.33 -9.30 4.27
N LEU A 161 -20.19 -9.33 3.59
CA LEU A 161 -19.94 -10.23 2.46
C LEU A 161 -19.69 -11.68 2.89
N THR A 162 -19.24 -11.89 4.14
CA THR A 162 -18.89 -13.23 4.66
C THR A 162 -19.99 -13.85 5.54
N LEU A 163 -21.07 -13.12 5.85
CA LEU A 163 -22.20 -13.68 6.57
C LEU A 163 -22.89 -14.76 5.71
N PRO A 164 -23.10 -15.99 6.24
CA PRO A 164 -23.87 -16.99 5.54
C PRO A 164 -25.29 -16.45 5.32
N THR A 165 -25.74 -16.41 4.07
CA THR A 165 -27.15 -16.14 3.77
C THR A 165 -27.95 -17.31 4.32
N ILE A 166 -28.60 -17.14 5.48
CA ILE A 166 -29.57 -18.11 5.99
C ILE A 166 -30.77 -18.03 5.05
N ILE A 167 -30.81 -18.92 4.08
CA ILE A 167 -32.03 -19.19 3.31
C ILE A 167 -32.92 -20.00 4.24
N THR A 168 -33.87 -19.34 4.92
CA THR A 168 -34.99 -20.01 5.55
C THR A 168 -35.92 -20.47 4.43
N VAL A 169 -36.00 -21.76 4.22
CA VAL A 169 -37.01 -22.44 3.39
C VAL A 169 -38.29 -22.56 4.21
#